data_a6141f29ef00c83212329732bb2e1b13
#
_entry.id   a6141f29ef00c83212329732bb2e1b13
#
_cell.length_a   1.000
_cell.length_b   1.000
_cell.length_c   1.000
_cell.angle_alpha   90.00
_cell.angle_beta   90.00
_cell.angle_gamma   90.00
#
_symmetry.space_group_name_H-M   'P 1'
#
loop_
_entity.id
_entity.type
_entity.pdbx_description
1 polymer ?
#
loop_
_entity_poly.entity_id
_entity_poly.type
_entity_poly.pdbx_seq_one_letter_code
_entity_poly.pdbx_strand_id
1 'polypeptide(L)'
;SDKEIIKILCHKRAIAAKKGHDLHFLRNISAKACSPHKKCKNEIFTFFPPRNTWIRILKEEREKRDTNAVEINTIQLERTVWKEIKKYNSNGESKPEWMIKLESFLLDIKDSVFNQSLGYDIVPPKIIPVLKDKTKNEYRPISVFSLKDLIIIGQISKYLTYCFDPLFSDSSYAFRYTNPSKKTFNHHQAVQDIIDFKNKIGVPLYVSECDIKKFYDCVNHEVIIEKFKELVNEVDAKLKITIDNRAILLFHSYLGAFSFNENIYRIENQLLINHGISDGKIPWVKTSELEEV
;
A
#
# COMPACT_ATOMS: atom_id res chain seq x y z
N SER A 1 4.02 -1.27 -16.35
CA SER A 1 3.52 -0.47 -17.50
C SER A 1 2.75 0.74 -17.01
N ASP A 2 2.71 1.83 -17.79
CA ASP A 2 1.93 3.04 -17.48
C ASP A 2 0.47 2.73 -17.19
N LYS A 3 -0.09 1.78 -17.93
CA LYS A 3 -1.47 1.33 -17.76
C LYS A 3 -1.73 0.81 -16.35
N GLU A 4 -0.84 0.04 -15.79
CA GLU A 4 -1.00 -0.48 -14.42
C GLU A 4 -0.82 0.62 -13.37
N ILE A 5 0.14 1.52 -13.57
CA ILE A 5 0.35 2.64 -12.64
C ILE A 5 -0.86 3.55 -12.66
N ILE A 6 -1.38 3.91 -13.83
CA ILE A 6 -2.62 4.71 -13.96
C ILE A 6 -3.80 4.03 -13.26
N LYS A 7 -3.97 2.72 -13.41
CA LYS A 7 -5.02 1.96 -12.72
C LYS A 7 -4.90 2.07 -11.20
N ILE A 8 -3.69 1.91 -10.66
CA ILE A 8 -3.42 2.06 -9.22
C ILE A 8 -3.73 3.49 -8.76
N LEU A 9 -3.30 4.49 -9.52
CA LEU A 9 -3.57 5.90 -9.22
C LEU A 9 -5.08 6.20 -9.24
N CYS A 10 -5.81 5.68 -10.23
CA CYS A 10 -7.27 5.81 -10.30
C CYS A 10 -7.94 5.20 -9.07
N HIS A 11 -7.52 4.02 -8.66
CA HIS A 11 -8.05 3.38 -7.46
C HIS A 11 -7.77 4.20 -6.18
N LYS A 12 -6.55 4.67 -6.00
CA LYS A 12 -6.18 5.56 -4.86
C LYS A 12 -6.98 6.87 -4.88
N ARG A 13 -7.17 7.46 -6.05
CA ARG A 13 -8.00 8.66 -6.23
C ARG A 13 -9.47 8.41 -5.89
N ALA A 14 -10.00 7.23 -6.25
CA ALA A 14 -11.35 6.81 -5.92
C ALA A 14 -11.55 6.62 -4.41
N ILE A 15 -10.59 6.02 -3.70
CA ILE A 15 -10.60 5.91 -2.23
C ILE A 15 -10.59 7.31 -1.60
N ALA A 16 -9.75 8.22 -2.07
CA ALA A 16 -9.70 9.59 -1.57
C ALA A 16 -11.01 10.35 -1.82
N ALA A 17 -11.67 10.11 -2.94
CA ALA A 17 -12.98 10.68 -3.26
C ALA A 17 -14.08 10.17 -2.31
N LYS A 18 -14.08 8.88 -1.98
CA LYS A 18 -15.02 8.29 -1.01
C LYS A 18 -14.83 8.90 0.37
N LYS A 19 -13.60 8.96 0.87
CA LYS A 19 -13.31 9.56 2.17
C LYS A 19 -13.76 11.03 2.24
N GLY A 20 -13.56 11.80 1.17
CA GLY A 20 -14.03 13.17 1.09
C GLY A 20 -15.57 13.29 1.14
N HIS A 21 -16.26 12.40 0.45
CA HIS A 21 -17.73 12.34 0.46
C HIS A 21 -18.27 11.96 1.83
N ASP A 22 -17.72 10.93 2.46
CA ASP A 22 -18.14 10.45 3.77
C ASP A 22 -17.94 11.55 4.85
N LEU A 23 -16.84 12.27 4.81
CA LEU A 23 -16.59 13.41 5.68
C LEU A 23 -17.58 14.57 5.44
N HIS A 24 -17.93 14.85 4.19
CA HIS A 24 -18.90 15.88 3.85
C HIS A 24 -20.30 15.49 4.34
N PHE A 25 -20.70 14.25 4.17
CA PHE A 25 -21.98 13.71 4.64
C PHE A 25 -22.09 13.80 6.18
N LEU A 26 -21.08 13.35 6.91
CA LEU A 26 -21.02 13.42 8.36
C LEU A 26 -21.06 14.86 8.89
N ARG A 27 -20.42 15.81 8.18
CA ARG A 27 -20.45 17.22 8.54
C ARG A 27 -21.80 17.89 8.32
N ASN A 28 -22.53 17.47 7.30
CA ASN A 28 -23.89 17.98 7.03
C ASN A 28 -24.90 17.48 8.04
N ILE A 29 -24.71 16.30 8.63
CA ILE A 29 -25.53 15.76 9.72
C ILE A 29 -25.25 16.50 11.04
N SER A 30 -24.00 16.80 11.31
CA SER A 30 -23.61 17.60 12.48
C SER A 30 -23.66 19.08 12.13
N ALA A 31 -24.74 19.80 12.34
CA ALA A 31 -25.06 21.18 11.96
C ALA A 31 -24.00 22.28 12.23
N LYS A 32 -22.73 21.95 12.35
CA LYS A 32 -21.58 22.88 12.40
C LYS A 32 -20.90 22.90 11.05
N ALA A 33 -21.26 23.88 10.24
CA ALA A 33 -20.63 24.21 8.97
C ALA A 33 -19.11 24.35 9.11
N CYS A 34 -18.38 23.31 8.76
CA CYS A 34 -16.97 23.45 8.44
C CYS A 34 -16.87 23.89 6.98
N SER A 35 -16.14 24.99 6.75
CA SER A 35 -15.84 25.53 5.43
C SER A 35 -15.53 24.43 4.40
N PRO A 36 -16.20 24.41 3.23
CA PRO A 36 -16.02 23.37 2.21
C PRO A 36 -14.64 23.37 1.54
N HIS A 37 -13.74 24.24 1.87
CA HIS A 37 -12.53 24.54 1.10
C HIS A 37 -11.20 24.42 1.85
N LYS A 38 -11.07 23.59 2.86
CA LYS A 38 -9.71 23.05 3.10
C LYS A 38 -9.37 22.16 1.91
N LYS A 39 -8.75 22.77 0.89
CA LYS A 39 -8.15 22.07 -0.26
C LYS A 39 -7.45 20.83 0.27
N CYS A 40 -7.92 19.67 -0.14
CA CYS A 40 -7.27 18.42 0.19
C CYS A 40 -5.86 18.51 -0.42
N LYS A 41 -4.83 18.68 0.41
CA LYS A 41 -3.42 18.80 -0.03
C LYS A 41 -2.85 17.51 -0.60
N ASN A 42 -3.68 16.51 -0.86
CA ASN A 42 -3.22 15.25 -1.41
C ASN A 42 -2.95 15.43 -2.91
N GLU A 43 -1.70 15.27 -3.27
CA GLU A 43 -1.15 15.36 -4.62
C GLU A 43 -1.97 14.57 -5.66
N ILE A 44 -2.54 13.42 -5.28
CA ILE A 44 -3.36 12.57 -6.17
C ILE A 44 -4.51 13.32 -6.86
N PHE A 45 -5.01 14.42 -6.26
CA PHE A 45 -6.08 15.21 -6.86
C PHE A 45 -5.61 16.04 -8.05
N THR A 46 -4.31 16.30 -8.17
CA THR A 46 -3.75 17.11 -9.25
C THR A 46 -3.55 16.31 -10.54
N PHE A 47 -3.50 14.98 -10.46
CA PHE A 47 -3.24 14.07 -11.59
C PHE A 47 -4.50 13.65 -12.34
N PHE A 48 -5.66 14.14 -11.97
CA PHE A 48 -6.92 13.67 -12.52
C PHE A 48 -7.92 14.81 -12.77
N PRO A 49 -8.82 14.62 -13.73
CA PRO A 49 -9.89 15.57 -13.99
C PRO A 49 -10.85 15.65 -12.79
N PRO A 50 -11.59 16.76 -12.64
CA PRO A 50 -12.59 16.94 -11.60
C PRO A 50 -13.64 15.83 -11.61
N ARG A 51 -14.16 15.43 -10.45
CA ARG A 51 -15.10 14.30 -10.33
C ARG A 51 -16.38 14.47 -11.13
N ASN A 52 -16.85 15.68 -11.31
CA ASN A 52 -18.07 15.97 -12.10
C ASN A 52 -17.91 15.67 -13.59
N THR A 53 -16.68 15.53 -14.09
CA THR A 53 -16.39 15.20 -15.50
C THR A 53 -16.23 13.69 -15.73
N TRP A 54 -16.25 12.86 -14.67
CA TRP A 54 -16.06 11.42 -14.81
C TRP A 54 -17.21 10.76 -15.56
N ILE A 55 -16.89 9.86 -16.49
CA ILE A 55 -17.86 9.10 -17.27
C ILE A 55 -18.67 8.21 -16.33
N ARG A 56 -19.96 8.44 -16.27
CA ARG A 56 -20.84 7.67 -15.40
C ARG A 56 -21.09 6.28 -15.98
N ILE A 57 -21.09 5.28 -15.09
CA ILE A 57 -21.53 3.93 -15.43
C ILE A 57 -23.05 3.92 -15.42
N LEU A 58 -23.66 3.30 -16.44
CA LEU A 58 -25.11 3.13 -16.55
C LEU A 58 -25.64 2.28 -15.37
N LYS A 59 -26.89 2.54 -14.97
CA LYS A 59 -27.53 1.83 -13.86
C LYS A 59 -27.52 0.31 -14.06
N GLU A 60 -27.87 -0.15 -15.25
CA GLU A 60 -27.89 -1.55 -15.64
C GLU A 60 -26.52 -2.24 -15.56
N GLU A 61 -25.44 -1.54 -15.93
CA GLU A 61 -24.07 -2.03 -15.79
C GLU A 61 -23.64 -2.09 -14.31
N ARG A 62 -24.14 -1.18 -13.52
CA ARG A 62 -23.88 -1.09 -12.09
C ARG A 62 -24.53 -2.23 -11.30
N GLU A 63 -25.77 -2.57 -11.66
CA GLU A 63 -26.55 -3.65 -11.03
C GLU A 63 -26.00 -5.04 -11.38
N LYS A 64 -25.41 -5.21 -12.56
CA LYS A 64 -24.73 -6.45 -12.97
C LYS A 64 -23.40 -6.69 -12.26
N ARG A 65 -22.84 -5.67 -11.62
CA ARG A 65 -21.57 -5.75 -10.92
C ARG A 65 -21.84 -5.68 -9.43
N ASP A 66 -21.57 -6.76 -8.71
CA ASP A 66 -21.51 -6.72 -7.24
C ASP A 66 -20.24 -5.97 -6.79
N THR A 67 -20.21 -4.66 -7.10
CA THR A 67 -19.04 -3.81 -6.88
C THR A 67 -19.34 -2.70 -5.91
N ASN A 68 -18.37 -2.41 -5.05
CA ASN A 68 -18.48 -1.33 -4.08
C ASN A 68 -18.27 0.06 -4.74
N ALA A 69 -18.60 1.12 -4.01
CA ALA A 69 -18.52 2.50 -4.53
C ALA A 69 -17.11 2.92 -4.97
N VAL A 70 -16.04 2.35 -4.38
CA VAL A 70 -14.65 2.65 -4.76
C VAL A 70 -14.35 2.04 -6.13
N GLU A 71 -14.76 0.81 -6.38
CA GLU A 71 -14.57 0.14 -7.66
C GLU A 71 -15.33 0.84 -8.78
N ILE A 72 -16.59 1.23 -8.53
CA ILE A 72 -17.38 2.02 -9.47
C ILE A 72 -16.67 3.33 -9.81
N ASN A 73 -16.22 4.08 -8.81
CA ASN A 73 -15.48 5.32 -9.02
C ASN A 73 -14.15 5.09 -9.76
N THR A 74 -13.45 3.99 -9.48
CA THR A 74 -12.22 3.62 -10.18
C THR A 74 -12.48 3.41 -11.67
N ILE A 75 -13.49 2.61 -12.03
CA ILE A 75 -13.85 2.33 -13.42
C ILE A 75 -14.27 3.62 -14.16
N GLN A 76 -15.07 4.46 -13.50
CA GLN A 76 -15.50 5.75 -14.09
C GLN A 76 -14.30 6.64 -14.39
N LEU A 77 -13.37 6.74 -13.45
CA LEU A 77 -12.17 7.54 -13.63
C LEU A 77 -11.24 6.96 -14.68
N GLU A 78 -10.99 5.65 -14.67
CA GLU A 78 -10.17 4.99 -15.70
C GLU A 78 -10.72 5.25 -17.11
N ARG A 79 -12.03 5.06 -17.33
CA ARG A 79 -12.68 5.34 -18.62
C ARG A 79 -12.49 6.80 -19.05
N THR A 80 -12.63 7.71 -18.10
CA THR A 80 -12.43 9.15 -18.36
C THR A 80 -10.99 9.43 -18.79
N VAL A 81 -10.03 8.98 -18.00
CA VAL A 81 -8.59 9.19 -18.25
C VAL A 81 -8.19 8.63 -19.62
N TRP A 82 -8.55 7.39 -19.93
CA TRP A 82 -8.20 6.77 -21.22
C TRP A 82 -8.88 7.44 -22.42
N LYS A 83 -10.13 7.88 -22.27
CA LYS A 83 -10.82 8.65 -23.31
C LYS A 83 -10.10 9.96 -23.59
N GLU A 84 -9.76 10.70 -22.55
CA GLU A 84 -9.08 11.99 -22.69
C GLU A 84 -7.66 11.81 -23.26
N ILE A 85 -6.86 10.84 -22.77
CA ILE A 85 -5.53 10.53 -23.31
C ILE A 85 -5.63 10.23 -24.82
N LYS A 86 -6.59 9.39 -25.22
CA LYS A 86 -6.80 9.07 -26.64
C LYS A 86 -7.16 10.31 -27.47
N LYS A 87 -8.06 11.15 -26.95
CA LYS A 87 -8.48 12.39 -27.61
C LYS A 87 -7.30 13.32 -27.88
N TYR A 88 -6.53 13.64 -26.84
CA TYR A 88 -5.43 14.58 -26.95
C TYR A 88 -4.24 14.06 -27.77
N ASN A 89 -3.99 12.76 -27.76
CA ASN A 89 -2.96 12.15 -28.60
C ASN A 89 -3.36 12.14 -30.10
N SER A 90 -4.65 12.19 -30.40
CA SER A 90 -5.15 12.15 -31.81
C SER A 90 -5.30 13.54 -32.42
N ASN A 91 -5.61 14.57 -31.62
CA ASN A 91 -6.07 15.86 -32.13
C ASN A 91 -5.00 16.97 -32.10
N GLY A 92 -3.82 16.72 -31.52
CA GLY A 92 -2.77 17.76 -31.37
C GLY A 92 -3.20 18.96 -30.51
N GLU A 93 -4.32 18.88 -29.79
CA GLU A 93 -4.78 19.92 -28.88
C GLU A 93 -3.85 20.08 -27.66
N SER A 94 -3.85 21.24 -27.06
CA SER A 94 -3.11 21.49 -25.81
C SER A 94 -3.66 20.61 -24.69
N LYS A 95 -2.79 19.79 -24.08
CA LYS A 95 -3.15 18.90 -22.98
C LYS A 95 -3.56 19.69 -21.73
N PRO A 96 -4.61 19.26 -21.01
CA PRO A 96 -4.98 19.90 -19.75
C PRO A 96 -3.89 19.68 -18.66
N GLU A 97 -3.82 20.63 -17.73
CA GLU A 97 -2.78 20.65 -16.68
C GLU A 97 -2.67 19.33 -15.90
N TRP A 98 -3.79 18.70 -15.56
CA TRP A 98 -3.79 17.43 -14.84
C TRP A 98 -3.12 16.29 -15.63
N MET A 99 -3.27 16.30 -16.96
CA MET A 99 -2.66 15.28 -17.83
C MET A 99 -1.15 15.48 -17.94
N ILE A 100 -0.71 16.72 -18.08
CA ILE A 100 0.72 17.07 -18.07
C ILE A 100 1.36 16.63 -16.75
N LYS A 101 0.71 16.89 -15.62
CA LYS A 101 1.17 16.46 -14.29
C LYS A 101 1.23 14.94 -14.16
N LEU A 102 0.21 14.23 -14.67
CA LEU A 102 0.18 12.75 -14.67
C LEU A 102 1.33 12.19 -15.51
N GLU A 103 1.53 12.68 -16.73
CA GLU A 103 2.61 12.25 -17.61
C GLU A 103 3.99 12.51 -16.99
N SER A 104 4.19 13.70 -16.43
CA SER A 104 5.43 14.03 -15.70
C SER A 104 5.69 13.11 -14.51
N PHE A 105 4.65 12.78 -13.76
CA PHE A 105 4.75 11.86 -12.62
C PHE A 105 5.08 10.42 -13.06
N LEU A 106 4.51 9.96 -14.17
CA LEU A 106 4.82 8.65 -14.73
C LEU A 106 6.26 8.58 -15.25
N LEU A 107 6.76 9.66 -15.86
CA LEU A 107 8.16 9.77 -16.29
C LEU A 107 9.10 9.76 -15.09
N ASP A 108 8.79 10.53 -14.05
CA ASP A 108 9.59 10.57 -12.82
C ASP A 108 9.70 9.19 -12.14
N ILE A 109 8.61 8.41 -12.10
CA ILE A 109 8.67 7.01 -11.62
C ILE A 109 9.58 6.15 -12.49
N LYS A 110 9.49 6.28 -13.82
CA LYS A 110 10.32 5.51 -14.74
C LYS A 110 11.78 5.87 -14.59
N ASP A 111 12.09 7.15 -14.56
CA ASP A 111 13.47 7.63 -14.43
C ASP A 111 14.09 7.16 -13.11
N SER A 112 13.32 7.17 -12.04
CA SER A 112 13.77 6.64 -10.75
C SER A 112 14.09 5.15 -10.76
N VAL A 113 13.40 4.36 -11.57
CA VAL A 113 13.58 2.90 -11.62
C VAL A 113 14.57 2.48 -12.70
N PHE A 114 14.62 3.18 -13.85
CA PHE A 114 15.35 2.73 -15.04
C PHE A 114 16.67 3.46 -15.30
N ASN A 115 16.77 4.75 -14.94
CA ASN A 115 17.88 5.60 -15.34
C ASN A 115 18.97 5.74 -14.27
N GLN A 116 18.80 5.14 -13.09
CA GLN A 116 19.79 5.27 -12.03
C GLN A 116 20.76 4.10 -12.00
N SER A 117 21.99 4.35 -12.38
CA SER A 117 23.12 3.40 -12.24
C SER A 117 23.45 3.08 -10.77
N LEU A 118 23.02 3.91 -9.83
CA LEU A 118 23.29 3.80 -8.39
C LEU A 118 22.08 3.30 -7.56
N GLY A 119 20.94 3.05 -8.21
CA GLY A 119 19.69 2.72 -7.52
C GLY A 119 18.87 3.95 -7.13
N TYR A 120 17.63 3.73 -6.72
CA TYR A 120 16.72 4.76 -6.23
C TYR A 120 16.60 4.66 -4.71
N ASP A 121 16.84 5.75 -4.00
CA ASP A 121 16.70 5.81 -2.56
C ASP A 121 15.25 6.13 -2.17
N ILE A 122 14.60 5.15 -1.53
CA ILE A 122 13.27 5.32 -0.98
C ILE A 122 13.35 6.25 0.22
N VAL A 123 12.53 7.30 0.20
CA VAL A 123 12.50 8.29 1.28
C VAL A 123 11.90 7.68 2.55
N PRO A 124 12.49 7.91 3.73
CA PRO A 124 11.94 7.41 4.99
C PRO A 124 10.47 7.77 5.16
N PRO A 125 9.62 6.81 5.56
CA PRO A 125 8.20 7.04 5.69
C PRO A 125 7.88 7.96 6.88
N LYS A 126 6.81 8.73 6.74
CA LYS A 126 6.22 9.42 7.89
C LYS A 126 5.48 8.42 8.76
N ILE A 127 5.82 8.37 10.04
CA ILE A 127 5.14 7.49 10.99
C ILE A 127 3.93 8.21 11.59
N ILE A 128 2.77 7.54 11.55
CA ILE A 128 1.52 8.06 12.11
C ILE A 128 1.00 7.06 13.15
N PRO A 129 0.77 7.47 14.41
CA PRO A 129 0.15 6.62 15.40
C PRO A 129 -1.35 6.46 15.09
N VAL A 130 -1.79 5.23 14.94
CA VAL A 130 -3.21 4.88 14.74
C VAL A 130 -3.70 4.11 15.94
N LEU A 131 -4.80 4.57 16.53
CA LEU A 131 -5.38 3.95 17.71
C LEU A 131 -5.83 2.51 17.39
N LYS A 132 -5.25 1.54 18.10
CA LYS A 132 -5.54 0.11 17.98
C LYS A 132 -6.65 -0.31 18.94
N ASP A 133 -6.54 0.11 20.21
CA ASP A 133 -7.49 -0.21 21.25
C ASP A 133 -7.79 1.06 22.09
N LYS A 134 -9.06 1.49 22.08
CA LYS A 134 -9.49 2.66 22.82
C LYS A 134 -9.47 2.46 24.33
N THR A 135 -9.74 1.23 24.77
CA THR A 135 -9.82 0.93 26.21
C THR A 135 -8.48 0.91 26.88
N LYS A 136 -7.43 0.51 26.14
CA LYS A 136 -6.04 0.42 26.62
C LYS A 136 -5.18 1.60 26.18
N ASN A 137 -5.73 2.54 25.42
CA ASN A 137 -4.98 3.64 24.81
C ASN A 137 -3.75 3.14 24.02
N GLU A 138 -3.89 1.98 23.33
CA GLU A 138 -2.84 1.39 22.55
C GLU A 138 -2.85 1.93 21.12
N TYR A 139 -1.68 2.30 20.61
CA TYR A 139 -1.47 2.80 19.27
C TYR A 139 -0.59 1.85 18.46
N ARG A 140 -0.85 1.83 17.16
CA ARG A 140 -0.02 1.15 16.16
C ARG A 140 0.67 2.19 15.31
N PRO A 141 2.01 2.18 15.20
CA PRO A 141 2.72 3.02 14.25
C PRO A 141 2.42 2.54 12.83
N ILE A 142 1.98 3.46 11.97
CA ILE A 142 1.73 3.18 10.55
C ILE A 142 2.69 4.01 9.72
N SER A 143 3.48 3.34 8.90
CA SER A 143 4.40 3.97 7.96
C SER A 143 3.66 4.49 6.73
N VAL A 144 3.79 5.78 6.44
CA VAL A 144 3.17 6.44 5.30
C VAL A 144 4.25 6.96 4.38
N PHE A 145 4.45 6.26 3.29
CA PHE A 145 5.38 6.63 2.22
C PHE A 145 4.81 7.72 1.31
N SER A 146 5.68 8.39 0.57
CA SER A 146 5.28 9.26 -0.53
C SER A 146 4.45 8.48 -1.56
N LEU A 147 3.64 9.17 -2.37
CA LEU A 147 2.83 8.49 -3.39
C LEU A 147 3.73 7.76 -4.41
N LYS A 148 4.85 8.35 -4.78
CA LYS A 148 5.86 7.77 -5.68
C LYS A 148 6.45 6.50 -5.10
N ASP A 149 7.01 6.57 -3.89
CA ASP A 149 7.60 5.43 -3.20
C ASP A 149 6.59 4.30 -3.01
N LEU A 150 5.37 4.64 -2.61
CA LEU A 150 4.31 3.66 -2.43
C LEU A 150 3.98 2.88 -3.72
N ILE A 151 4.06 3.54 -4.90
CA ILE A 151 3.86 2.87 -6.20
C ILE A 151 5.06 1.99 -6.52
N ILE A 152 6.29 2.50 -6.36
CA ILE A 152 7.52 1.76 -6.63
C ILE A 152 7.58 0.52 -5.75
N ILE A 153 7.42 0.66 -4.43
CA ILE A 153 7.38 -0.45 -3.46
C ILE A 153 6.31 -1.48 -3.85
N GLY A 154 5.11 -1.01 -4.20
CA GLY A 154 4.02 -1.90 -4.59
C GLY A 154 4.29 -2.68 -5.88
N GLN A 155 5.00 -2.11 -6.86
CA GLN A 155 5.37 -2.83 -8.08
C GLN A 155 6.48 -3.85 -7.81
N ILE A 156 7.48 -3.50 -7.01
CA ILE A 156 8.55 -4.41 -6.63
C ILE A 156 8.02 -5.57 -5.82
N SER A 157 7.17 -5.29 -4.83
CA SER A 157 6.52 -6.32 -4.04
C SER A 157 5.76 -7.34 -4.92
N LYS A 158 5.00 -6.87 -5.92
CA LYS A 158 4.32 -7.74 -6.87
C LYS A 158 5.29 -8.58 -7.71
N TYR A 159 6.37 -7.95 -8.20
CA TYR A 159 7.38 -8.64 -9.00
C TYR A 159 8.09 -9.72 -8.20
N LEU A 160 8.58 -9.39 -7.00
CA LEU A 160 9.26 -10.35 -6.12
C LEU A 160 8.31 -11.46 -5.66
N THR A 161 7.07 -11.12 -5.30
CA THR A 161 6.07 -12.15 -4.96
C THR A 161 5.83 -13.11 -6.13
N TYR A 162 5.72 -12.60 -7.36
CA TYR A 162 5.59 -13.46 -8.54
C TYR A 162 6.80 -14.40 -8.72
N CYS A 163 8.03 -13.88 -8.52
CA CYS A 163 9.24 -14.68 -8.68
C CYS A 163 9.40 -15.74 -7.58
N PHE A 164 9.06 -15.40 -6.33
CA PHE A 164 9.28 -16.29 -5.18
C PHE A 164 8.13 -17.25 -4.90
N ASP A 165 6.91 -16.93 -5.33
CA ASP A 165 5.71 -17.72 -5.04
C ASP A 165 5.85 -19.22 -5.36
N PRO A 166 6.48 -19.62 -6.49
CA PRO A 166 6.65 -21.04 -6.81
C PRO A 166 7.54 -21.83 -5.83
N LEU A 167 8.35 -21.12 -5.01
CA LEU A 167 9.20 -21.77 -4.00
C LEU A 167 8.47 -22.04 -2.69
N PHE A 168 7.33 -21.42 -2.47
CA PHE A 168 6.59 -21.59 -1.22
C PHE A 168 5.77 -22.86 -1.21
N SER A 169 5.75 -23.51 -0.04
CA SER A 169 4.93 -24.70 0.20
C SER A 169 3.44 -24.44 -0.03
N ASP A 170 2.70 -25.46 -0.43
CA ASP A 170 1.23 -25.42 -0.57
C ASP A 170 0.51 -25.21 0.78
N SER A 171 1.20 -25.39 1.90
CA SER A 171 0.71 -25.06 3.23
C SER A 171 0.89 -23.59 3.63
N SER A 172 1.53 -22.78 2.80
CA SER A 172 1.65 -21.33 2.99
C SER A 172 0.48 -20.61 2.30
N TYR A 173 -0.45 -20.05 3.09
CA TYR A 173 -1.68 -19.45 2.57
C TYR A 173 -1.68 -17.92 2.54
N ALA A 174 -0.72 -17.28 3.20
CA ALA A 174 -0.63 -15.82 3.26
C ALA A 174 0.36 -15.26 2.23
N PHE A 175 0.06 -14.05 1.73
CA PHE A 175 0.94 -13.27 0.86
C PHE A 175 1.34 -13.98 -0.46
N ARG A 176 0.51 -14.88 -0.94
CA ARG A 176 0.73 -15.63 -2.18
C ARG A 176 0.38 -14.80 -3.42
N TYR A 177 1.04 -15.11 -4.54
CA TYR A 177 0.68 -14.52 -5.83
C TYR A 177 -0.67 -15.07 -6.30
N THR A 178 -1.64 -14.19 -6.49
CA THR A 178 -2.97 -14.58 -6.97
C THR A 178 -2.94 -14.78 -8.48
N ASN A 179 -2.95 -16.02 -8.91
CA ASN A 179 -3.14 -16.40 -10.32
C ASN A 179 -4.56 -16.91 -10.52
N PRO A 180 -5.38 -16.26 -11.40
CA PRO A 180 -6.77 -16.68 -11.64
C PRO A 180 -6.94 -18.13 -12.12
N SER A 181 -5.89 -18.72 -12.70
CA SER A 181 -5.88 -20.09 -13.23
C SER A 181 -5.35 -21.15 -12.24
N LYS A 182 -4.95 -20.75 -11.03
CA LYS A 182 -4.39 -21.64 -10.01
C LYS A 182 -5.24 -21.67 -8.74
N LYS A 183 -4.95 -22.62 -7.85
CA LYS A 183 -5.56 -22.73 -6.52
C LYS A 183 -5.48 -21.37 -5.79
N THR A 184 -6.58 -20.94 -5.21
CA THR A 184 -6.63 -19.70 -4.42
C THR A 184 -6.09 -19.99 -3.02
N PHE A 185 -5.01 -19.33 -2.65
CA PHE A 185 -4.47 -19.38 -1.29
C PHE A 185 -5.05 -18.24 -0.46
N ASN A 186 -5.88 -18.57 0.52
CA ASN A 186 -6.44 -17.62 1.48
C ASN A 186 -6.78 -18.34 2.79
N HIS A 187 -7.15 -17.59 3.83
CA HIS A 187 -7.46 -18.14 5.13
C HIS A 187 -8.68 -19.10 5.12
N HIS A 188 -9.68 -18.89 4.27
CA HIS A 188 -10.81 -19.80 4.14
C HIS A 188 -10.37 -21.15 3.58
N GLN A 189 -9.51 -21.14 2.57
CA GLN A 189 -8.95 -22.36 2.02
C GLN A 189 -8.07 -23.09 3.04
N ALA A 190 -7.29 -22.36 3.83
CA ALA A 190 -6.50 -22.97 4.92
C ALA A 190 -7.38 -23.71 5.92
N VAL A 191 -8.48 -23.10 6.35
CA VAL A 191 -9.44 -23.74 7.26
C VAL A 191 -10.07 -24.98 6.62
N GLN A 192 -10.47 -24.89 5.35
CA GLN A 192 -11.06 -26.02 4.63
C GLN A 192 -10.06 -27.18 4.51
N ASP A 193 -8.82 -26.90 4.14
CA ASP A 193 -7.77 -27.92 4.01
C ASP A 193 -7.47 -28.60 5.37
N ILE A 194 -7.54 -27.88 6.49
CA ILE A 194 -7.42 -28.46 7.85
C ILE A 194 -8.61 -29.38 8.16
N ILE A 195 -9.84 -28.99 7.81
CA ILE A 195 -11.05 -29.79 8.01
C ILE A 195 -10.95 -31.06 7.17
N ASP A 196 -10.58 -30.94 5.90
CA ASP A 196 -10.44 -32.08 4.99
C ASP A 196 -9.36 -33.06 5.47
N PHE A 197 -8.21 -32.52 5.94
CA PHE A 197 -7.16 -33.35 6.55
C PHE A 197 -7.65 -34.10 7.79
N LYS A 198 -8.35 -33.44 8.71
CA LYS A 198 -8.97 -34.05 9.89
C LYS A 198 -9.91 -35.18 9.50
N ASN A 199 -10.80 -34.95 8.53
CA ASN A 199 -11.78 -35.93 8.08
C ASN A 199 -11.10 -37.14 7.42
N LYS A 200 -10.01 -36.90 6.68
CA LYS A 200 -9.23 -37.97 6.04
C LYS A 200 -8.53 -38.89 7.05
N ILE A 201 -7.99 -38.32 8.12
CA ILE A 201 -7.27 -39.10 9.14
C ILE A 201 -8.23 -39.88 10.04
N GLY A 202 -9.40 -39.31 10.36
CA GLY A 202 -10.45 -40.00 11.13
C GLY A 202 -10.13 -40.19 12.63
N VAL A 203 -9.05 -39.62 13.14
CA VAL A 203 -8.68 -39.68 14.57
C VAL A 203 -8.64 -38.30 15.19
N PRO A 204 -8.73 -38.17 16.53
CA PRO A 204 -8.55 -36.88 17.20
C PRO A 204 -7.19 -36.26 16.90
N LEU A 205 -7.17 -34.96 16.58
CA LEU A 205 -5.94 -34.23 16.29
C LEU A 205 -5.74 -33.17 17.37
N TYR A 206 -4.49 -32.96 17.73
CA TYR A 206 -4.06 -31.83 18.56
C TYR A 206 -3.64 -30.68 17.63
N VAL A 207 -4.12 -29.49 17.92
CA VAL A 207 -3.76 -28.26 17.19
C VAL A 207 -2.94 -27.37 18.12
N SER A 208 -1.78 -26.93 17.66
CA SER A 208 -0.97 -25.93 18.32
C SER A 208 -0.98 -24.66 17.49
N GLU A 209 -1.31 -23.53 18.11
CA GLU A 209 -1.26 -22.21 17.51
C GLU A 209 -0.05 -21.44 18.05
N CYS A 210 0.80 -20.93 17.15
CA CYS A 210 1.96 -20.12 17.50
C CYS A 210 1.91 -18.81 16.71
N ASP A 211 2.08 -17.68 17.41
CA ASP A 211 2.21 -16.35 16.79
C ASP A 211 3.48 -15.65 17.29
N ILE A 212 4.17 -14.97 16.39
CA ILE A 212 5.37 -14.21 16.72
C ILE A 212 4.95 -12.81 17.18
N LYS A 213 5.03 -12.57 18.48
CA LYS A 213 4.69 -11.28 19.08
C LYS A 213 5.53 -10.16 18.46
N LYS A 214 4.86 -9.11 17.96
CA LYS A 214 5.51 -7.94 17.35
C LYS A 214 6.41 -8.28 16.15
N PHE A 215 6.07 -9.29 15.36
CA PHE A 215 6.89 -9.74 14.22
C PHE A 215 7.37 -8.58 13.34
N TYR A 216 6.45 -7.71 12.90
CA TYR A 216 6.79 -6.59 12.00
C TYR A 216 7.62 -5.48 12.68
N ASP A 217 7.56 -5.36 13.98
CA ASP A 217 8.28 -4.33 14.74
C ASP A 217 9.68 -4.79 15.16
N CYS A 218 9.92 -6.11 15.19
CA CYS A 218 11.13 -6.71 15.78
C CYS A 218 11.94 -7.57 14.80
N VAL A 219 11.58 -7.56 13.53
CA VAL A 219 12.27 -8.35 12.52
C VAL A 219 13.70 -7.82 12.30
N ASN A 220 14.69 -8.70 12.38
CA ASN A 220 16.07 -8.33 12.11
C ASN A 220 16.33 -8.19 10.61
N HIS A 221 16.73 -6.99 10.16
CA HIS A 221 16.98 -6.72 8.75
C HIS A 221 18.15 -7.52 8.17
N GLU A 222 19.17 -7.84 8.95
CA GLU A 222 20.30 -8.66 8.48
C GLU A 222 19.82 -10.06 8.10
N VAL A 223 18.99 -10.67 8.96
CA VAL A 223 18.37 -11.97 8.69
C VAL A 223 17.47 -11.92 7.45
N ILE A 224 16.68 -10.84 7.29
CA ILE A 224 15.86 -10.68 6.08
C ILE A 224 16.74 -10.60 4.83
N ILE A 225 17.83 -9.83 4.86
CA ILE A 225 18.75 -9.67 3.73
C ILE A 225 19.41 -11.01 3.38
N GLU A 226 19.82 -11.78 4.38
CA GLU A 226 20.41 -13.12 4.18
C GLU A 226 19.39 -14.06 3.51
N LYS A 227 18.18 -14.15 4.07
CA LYS A 227 17.12 -14.98 3.50
C LYS A 227 16.65 -14.52 2.11
N PHE A 228 16.64 -13.24 1.85
CA PHE A 228 16.36 -12.70 0.53
C PHE A 228 17.43 -13.14 -0.49
N LYS A 229 18.72 -13.10 -0.14
CA LYS A 229 19.81 -13.59 -1.02
C LYS A 229 19.67 -15.10 -1.28
N GLU A 230 19.35 -15.89 -0.25
CA GLU A 230 19.07 -17.32 -0.42
C GLU A 230 17.94 -17.56 -1.43
N LEU A 231 16.80 -16.85 -1.28
CA LEU A 231 15.66 -16.95 -2.18
C LEU A 231 16.00 -16.52 -3.63
N VAL A 232 16.78 -15.46 -3.81
CA VAL A 232 17.26 -15.04 -5.16
C VAL A 232 18.05 -16.15 -5.81
N ASN A 233 18.99 -16.76 -5.09
CA ASN A 233 19.80 -17.87 -5.62
C ASN A 233 18.94 -19.12 -5.90
N GLU A 234 17.97 -19.39 -5.05
CA GLU A 234 17.08 -20.55 -5.21
C GLU A 234 16.15 -20.41 -6.43
N VAL A 235 15.61 -19.22 -6.68
CA VAL A 235 14.82 -18.90 -7.89
C VAL A 235 15.67 -19.13 -9.16
N ASP A 236 16.90 -18.62 -9.19
CA ASP A 236 17.78 -18.81 -10.34
C ASP A 236 18.12 -20.29 -10.54
N ALA A 237 18.48 -21.01 -9.46
CA ALA A 237 18.86 -22.40 -9.52
C ALA A 237 17.70 -23.33 -9.93
N LYS A 238 16.50 -23.15 -9.31
CA LYS A 238 15.36 -24.06 -9.51
C LYS A 238 14.44 -23.67 -10.65
N LEU A 239 14.19 -22.37 -10.84
CA LEU A 239 13.20 -21.88 -11.78
C LEU A 239 13.81 -21.25 -13.04
N LYS A 240 15.14 -21.07 -13.07
CA LYS A 240 15.87 -20.40 -14.17
C LYS A 240 15.35 -18.98 -14.43
N ILE A 241 14.96 -18.29 -13.38
CA ILE A 241 14.50 -16.90 -13.40
C ILE A 241 15.59 -16.06 -12.76
N THR A 242 16.23 -15.19 -13.51
CA THR A 242 17.17 -14.21 -12.98
C THR A 242 16.42 -12.97 -12.52
N ILE A 243 16.52 -12.65 -11.23
CA ILE A 243 15.88 -11.47 -10.66
C ILE A 243 16.61 -10.22 -11.11
N ASP A 244 15.85 -9.23 -11.60
CA ASP A 244 16.40 -7.96 -12.03
C ASP A 244 17.12 -7.24 -10.87
N ASN A 245 18.38 -6.84 -11.11
CA ASN A 245 19.20 -6.18 -10.09
C ASN A 245 18.55 -4.90 -9.52
N ARG A 246 17.75 -4.19 -10.32
CA ARG A 246 17.00 -3.01 -9.86
C ARG A 246 16.00 -3.38 -8.75
N ALA A 247 15.37 -4.55 -8.83
CA ALA A 247 14.47 -5.02 -7.79
C ALA A 247 15.23 -5.35 -6.50
N ILE A 248 16.43 -5.89 -6.61
CA ILE A 248 17.32 -6.16 -5.47
C ILE A 248 17.74 -4.86 -4.80
N LEU A 249 18.22 -3.89 -5.57
CA LEU A 249 18.63 -2.58 -5.06
C LEU A 249 17.45 -1.84 -4.38
N LEU A 250 16.29 -1.86 -4.99
CA LEU A 250 15.09 -1.23 -4.43
C LEU A 250 14.58 -1.94 -3.17
N PHE A 251 14.73 -3.26 -3.08
CA PHE A 251 14.42 -3.98 -1.85
C PHE A 251 15.36 -3.56 -0.70
N HIS A 252 16.66 -3.43 -0.97
CA HIS A 252 17.62 -2.93 0.01
C HIS A 252 17.32 -1.48 0.42
N SER A 253 17.01 -0.60 -0.55
CA SER A 253 16.61 0.77 -0.28
C SER A 253 15.34 0.85 0.56
N TYR A 254 14.35 -0.03 0.30
CA TYR A 254 13.14 -0.13 1.12
C TYR A 254 13.45 -0.49 2.57
N LEU A 255 14.32 -1.47 2.81
CA LEU A 255 14.73 -1.83 4.17
C LEU A 255 15.52 -0.70 4.84
N GLY A 256 16.41 -0.03 4.10
CA GLY A 256 17.18 1.11 4.59
C GLY A 256 16.34 2.35 4.91
N ALA A 257 15.15 2.47 4.31
CA ALA A 257 14.22 3.56 4.62
C ALA A 257 13.65 3.50 6.05
N PHE A 258 13.75 2.35 6.71
CA PHE A 258 13.42 2.19 8.12
C PHE A 258 14.71 2.35 8.92
N SER A 259 15.01 3.56 9.39
CA SER A 259 16.16 3.81 10.26
C SER A 259 15.93 3.23 11.65
N PHE A 260 16.88 2.43 12.14
CA PHE A 260 16.87 1.95 13.53
C PHE A 260 16.98 3.09 14.54
N ASN A 261 17.58 4.22 14.14
CA ASN A 261 17.73 5.41 14.98
C ASN A 261 16.44 6.27 15.02
N GLU A 262 15.44 5.94 14.21
CA GLU A 262 14.14 6.58 14.22
C GLU A 262 13.06 5.69 14.87
N ASN A 263 13.44 4.81 15.79
CA ASN A 263 12.49 4.06 16.57
C ASN A 263 11.53 5.01 17.28
N ILE A 264 10.26 4.66 17.26
CA ILE A 264 9.23 5.41 17.95
C ILE A 264 8.87 4.64 19.21
N TYR A 265 9.07 5.25 20.35
CA TYR A 265 8.74 4.68 21.64
C TYR A 265 7.44 5.29 22.17
N ARG A 266 6.68 4.47 22.86
CA ARG A 266 5.58 5.00 23.67
C ARG A 266 6.19 5.68 24.89
N ILE A 267 5.84 6.94 25.09
CA ILE A 267 6.28 7.73 26.23
C ILE A 267 5.16 7.77 27.26
N GLU A 268 5.52 7.82 28.52
CA GLU A 268 4.60 8.10 29.60
C GLU A 268 4.04 9.52 29.49
N ASN A 269 2.77 9.69 29.85
CA ASN A 269 2.06 10.96 29.70
C ASN A 269 2.80 12.15 30.33
N GLN A 270 3.54 11.95 31.42
CA GLN A 270 4.27 13.01 32.08
C GLN A 270 5.39 13.60 31.22
N LEU A 271 6.10 12.76 30.46
CA LEU A 271 7.16 13.23 29.56
C LEU A 271 6.56 14.02 28.38
N LEU A 272 5.40 13.60 27.86
CA LEU A 272 4.69 14.31 26.80
C LEU A 272 4.27 15.73 27.26
N ILE A 273 3.76 15.85 28.49
CA ILE A 273 3.36 17.13 29.08
C ILE A 273 4.59 18.05 29.25
N ASN A 274 5.72 17.51 29.72
CA ASN A 274 6.95 18.27 29.92
C ASN A 274 7.51 18.86 28.60
N HIS A 275 7.21 18.22 27.46
CA HIS A 275 7.58 18.70 26.13
C HIS A 275 6.47 19.50 25.44
N GLY A 276 5.45 19.93 26.17
CA GLY A 276 4.35 20.74 25.63
C GLY A 276 3.42 19.98 24.67
N ILE A 277 3.47 18.65 24.68
CA ILE A 277 2.59 17.80 23.88
C ILE A 277 1.34 17.52 24.71
N SER A 278 0.18 18.01 24.22
CA SER A 278 -1.08 17.81 24.93
C SER A 278 -1.46 16.34 24.99
N ASP A 279 -1.98 15.92 26.14
CA ASP A 279 -2.39 14.58 26.48
C ASP A 279 -3.16 13.86 25.36
N GLY A 280 -2.73 12.66 25.02
CA GLY A 280 -3.41 11.77 24.09
C GLY A 280 -3.22 12.03 22.59
N LYS A 281 -2.44 13.04 22.17
CA LYS A 281 -2.29 13.36 20.75
C LYS A 281 -1.12 12.69 20.05
N ILE A 282 0.02 12.54 20.71
CA ILE A 282 1.20 11.87 20.15
C ILE A 282 1.86 11.03 21.25
N PRO A 283 1.47 9.77 21.41
CA PRO A 283 2.05 8.89 22.44
C PRO A 283 3.41 8.31 22.03
N TRP A 284 4.06 8.84 20.99
CA TRP A 284 5.29 8.33 20.40
C TRP A 284 6.24 9.48 20.08
N VAL A 285 7.49 9.37 20.48
CA VAL A 285 8.58 10.27 20.05
C VAL A 285 9.72 9.48 19.45
N LYS A 286 10.54 10.15 18.66
CA LYS A 286 11.76 9.56 18.11
C LYS A 286 12.77 9.29 19.20
N THR A 287 13.58 8.24 19.03
CA THR A 287 14.63 7.87 20.01
C THR A 287 15.61 9.01 20.25
N SER A 288 15.97 9.75 19.18
CA SER A 288 16.85 10.92 19.28
C SER A 288 16.31 12.04 20.18
N GLU A 289 14.99 12.14 20.32
CA GLU A 289 14.34 13.12 21.19
C GLU A 289 14.23 12.62 22.65
N LEU A 290 14.39 11.30 22.86
CA LEU A 290 14.42 10.68 24.20
C LEU A 290 15.78 10.81 24.88
N GLU A 291 16.87 10.91 24.11
CA GLU A 291 18.21 11.11 24.65
C GLU A 291 18.44 12.52 25.19
N GLU A 292 17.59 13.49 24.80
CA GLU A 292 17.58 14.86 25.30
C GLU A 292 16.64 15.08 26.49
N VAL A 293 15.94 14.03 26.94
CA VAL A 293 14.97 14.01 28.03
C VAL A 293 15.50 13.20 29.21
#